data_66f96bfb3e64b05512e67a9afa8b47f2
#
_entry.id   66f96bfb3e64b05512e67a9afa8b47f2
#
_cell.length_a   1.000
_cell.length_b   1.000
_cell.length_c   1.000
_cell.angle_alpha   90.00
_cell.angle_beta   90.00
_cell.angle_gamma   90.00
#
_symmetry.space_group_name_H-M   'P 1'
#
loop_
_entity.id
_entity.type
_entity.pdbx_description
1 polymer ?
#
loop_
_entity_poly.entity_id
_entity_poly.type
_entity_poly.pdbx_seq_one_letter_code
_entity_poly.pdbx_strand_id
1 'polypeptide(L)'
;MKMKTIIAALAVIIAGSFFGATRTEVIREKLVSGDRDYVFVAMHRGDWRNFPENSKGAILSSIRLGADIVELDVHMTKDGRFVLNHDKTIDRTTTGKGKVHDLTLAEIKQFKMRDKDGKPTDYEVLTLEEALELTRGKILVNIDKFTKHPKEILDAVAAVGALKEVLVKSTHEPSDARKFFGDYWKSVESGELLYMPVIQFCWKRHEKASHDLPLWIAEEPRVASMYEICVDEPKYASAFGQVTKAKGAPRLWVNTMWDELDAGHGDKRALLDADGNWGWILDQGATMLQTDYAAEMIVYLMQKGRRNF
;
A
#
# COMPACT_ATOMS: atom_id res chain seq x y z
N MET A 1 -16.56 -19.13 -21.02
CA MET A 1 -15.51 -18.65 -21.96
C MET A 1 -14.24 -18.54 -21.13
N LYS A 2 -13.19 -19.27 -21.48
CA LYS A 2 -12.06 -19.52 -20.57
C LYS A 2 -11.24 -18.25 -20.31
N MET A 3 -11.05 -17.92 -19.04
CA MET A 3 -10.31 -16.77 -18.47
C MET A 3 -8.95 -16.45 -19.11
N LYS A 4 -8.32 -17.39 -19.80
CA LYS A 4 -7.03 -17.21 -20.49
C LYS A 4 -7.05 -16.22 -21.67
N THR A 5 -8.22 -15.92 -22.24
CA THR A 5 -8.35 -15.05 -23.43
C THR A 5 -8.48 -13.56 -23.03
N ILE A 6 -8.87 -13.27 -21.80
CA ILE A 6 -9.07 -11.89 -21.30
C ILE A 6 -7.73 -11.24 -20.92
N ILE A 7 -6.74 -12.04 -20.48
CA ILE A 7 -5.42 -11.54 -20.05
C ILE A 7 -4.61 -11.01 -21.26
N ALA A 8 -4.84 -11.52 -22.47
CA ALA A 8 -4.14 -11.05 -23.66
C ALA A 8 -4.62 -9.67 -24.17
N ALA A 9 -5.84 -9.25 -23.80
CA ALA A 9 -6.39 -7.93 -24.18
C ALA A 9 -5.92 -6.80 -23.26
N LEU A 10 -5.37 -7.12 -22.08
CA LEU A 10 -4.91 -6.14 -21.07
C LEU A 10 -3.58 -5.46 -21.42
N ALA A 11 -2.85 -5.94 -22.42
CA ALA A 11 -1.49 -5.47 -22.71
C ALA A 11 -1.40 -4.27 -23.68
N VAL A 12 -2.50 -3.69 -24.16
CA VAL A 12 -2.45 -2.79 -25.32
C VAL A 12 -2.85 -1.34 -25.03
N ILE A 13 -3.34 -0.97 -23.84
CA ILE A 13 -3.82 0.41 -23.61
C ILE A 13 -3.04 1.10 -22.47
N ILE A 14 -1.72 1.26 -22.62
CA ILE A 14 -0.92 2.23 -21.84
C ILE A 14 -0.28 3.29 -22.78
N ALA A 15 -0.86 3.57 -23.90
CA ALA A 15 -0.39 4.60 -24.84
C ALA A 15 -1.47 5.64 -25.11
N GLY A 16 -2.02 6.24 -24.05
CA GLY A 16 -2.82 7.44 -24.13
C GLY A 16 -2.07 8.56 -23.41
N SER A 17 -1.10 9.17 -24.07
CA SER A 17 -0.46 10.39 -23.57
C SER A 17 -1.47 11.51 -23.51
N PHE A 18 -2.05 11.76 -22.35
CA PHE A 18 -2.52 13.10 -22.02
C PHE A 18 -1.29 13.97 -21.92
N PHE A 19 -1.17 14.98 -22.80
CA PHE A 19 -0.11 15.95 -22.77
C PHE A 19 -0.12 16.64 -21.39
N GLY A 20 0.77 16.27 -20.48
CA GLY A 20 1.08 16.99 -19.25
C GLY A 20 1.12 16.18 -17.95
N ALA A 21 0.14 15.34 -17.62
CA ALA A 21 0.07 14.70 -16.31
C ALA A 21 0.62 13.26 -16.30
N THR A 22 1.44 12.92 -15.30
CA THR A 22 1.88 11.54 -15.05
C THR A 22 0.73 10.70 -14.49
N ARG A 23 0.84 9.35 -14.56
CA ARG A 23 -0.17 8.48 -13.98
C ARG A 23 -0.30 8.66 -12.46
N THR A 24 0.81 8.91 -11.76
CA THR A 24 0.78 9.22 -10.31
C THR A 24 0.03 10.50 -10.00
N GLU A 25 0.15 11.55 -10.83
CA GLU A 25 -0.64 12.78 -10.66
C GLU A 25 -2.13 12.53 -10.86
N VAL A 26 -2.53 11.75 -11.86
CA VAL A 26 -3.93 11.36 -12.07
C VAL A 26 -4.48 10.54 -10.89
N ILE A 27 -3.68 9.57 -10.37
CA ILE A 27 -4.07 8.80 -9.18
C ILE A 27 -4.26 9.72 -7.97
N ARG A 28 -3.34 10.67 -7.73
CA ARG A 28 -3.43 11.62 -6.61
C ARG A 28 -4.66 12.52 -6.74
N GLU A 29 -4.91 13.06 -7.92
CA GLU A 29 -6.12 13.86 -8.18
C GLU A 29 -7.40 13.07 -7.84
N LYS A 30 -7.50 11.83 -8.31
CA LYS A 30 -8.62 10.95 -7.95
C LYS A 30 -8.69 10.65 -6.45
N LEU A 31 -7.54 10.49 -5.75
CA LEU A 31 -7.53 10.24 -4.30
C LEU A 31 -8.16 11.38 -3.51
N VAL A 32 -7.89 12.63 -3.87
CA VAL A 32 -8.40 13.80 -3.16
C VAL A 32 -9.75 14.29 -3.71
N SER A 33 -10.18 13.79 -4.87
CA SER A 33 -11.49 14.10 -5.42
C SER A 33 -12.63 13.55 -4.56
N GLY A 34 -13.80 14.12 -4.67
CA GLY A 34 -15.03 13.62 -4.02
C GLY A 34 -15.60 12.35 -4.66
N ASP A 35 -15.05 11.89 -5.79
CA ASP A 35 -15.49 10.69 -6.49
C ASP A 35 -15.23 9.44 -5.62
N ARG A 36 -16.30 8.73 -5.27
CA ARG A 36 -16.29 7.49 -4.50
C ARG A 36 -16.59 6.24 -5.34
N ASP A 37 -16.84 6.41 -6.62
CA ASP A 37 -17.13 5.28 -7.51
C ASP A 37 -15.86 4.54 -7.90
N TYR A 38 -14.74 5.25 -7.99
CA TYR A 38 -13.43 4.61 -8.25
C TYR A 38 -12.84 3.97 -7.01
N VAL A 39 -12.51 2.68 -7.11
CA VAL A 39 -11.83 1.90 -6.07
C VAL A 39 -10.36 1.70 -6.42
N PHE A 40 -9.48 2.17 -5.54
CA PHE A 40 -8.03 2.02 -5.69
C PHE A 40 -7.58 0.63 -5.25
N VAL A 41 -6.64 0.06 -6.00
CA VAL A 41 -6.03 -1.23 -5.71
C VAL A 41 -4.57 -1.02 -5.34
N ALA A 42 -4.20 -1.47 -4.13
CA ALA A 42 -2.83 -1.53 -3.66
C ALA A 42 -2.32 -2.98 -3.70
N MET A 43 -1.17 -3.20 -4.31
CA MET A 43 -0.52 -4.51 -4.33
C MET A 43 0.44 -4.66 -3.16
N HIS A 44 0.13 -5.61 -2.27
CA HIS A 44 0.94 -5.97 -1.11
C HIS A 44 2.27 -6.60 -1.55
N ARG A 45 3.40 -5.97 -1.22
CA ARG A 45 4.78 -6.36 -1.64
C ARG A 45 4.96 -6.50 -3.15
N GLY A 46 4.13 -5.80 -3.94
CA GLY A 46 4.02 -5.99 -5.37
C GLY A 46 3.38 -7.32 -5.77
N ASP A 47 3.60 -7.77 -7.00
CA ASP A 47 3.08 -9.05 -7.52
C ASP A 47 3.93 -10.24 -7.04
N TRP A 48 4.00 -10.45 -5.72
CA TRP A 48 4.83 -11.47 -5.10
C TRP A 48 4.40 -12.90 -5.41
N ARG A 49 3.20 -13.09 -5.89
CA ARG A 49 2.71 -14.41 -6.29
C ARG A 49 3.35 -14.94 -7.57
N ASN A 50 3.82 -14.02 -8.43
CA ASN A 50 4.46 -14.33 -9.70
C ASN A 50 5.96 -13.97 -9.73
N PHE A 51 6.43 -13.13 -8.80
CA PHE A 51 7.80 -12.66 -8.69
C PHE A 51 8.25 -12.71 -7.22
N PRO A 52 9.55 -12.63 -6.90
CA PRO A 52 9.97 -12.41 -5.51
C PRO A 52 9.30 -11.16 -4.92
N GLU A 53 8.86 -11.24 -3.67
CA GLU A 53 8.25 -10.08 -2.97
C GLU A 53 9.22 -8.90 -2.92
N ASN A 54 8.70 -7.66 -3.00
CA ASN A 54 9.51 -6.45 -2.97
C ASN A 54 10.57 -6.33 -4.08
N SER A 55 10.48 -7.13 -5.15
CA SER A 55 11.46 -7.14 -6.24
C SER A 55 11.09 -6.23 -7.40
N LYS A 56 12.09 -5.96 -8.26
CA LYS A 56 11.88 -5.25 -9.53
C LYS A 56 10.76 -5.91 -10.38
N GLY A 57 10.73 -7.24 -10.44
CA GLY A 57 9.71 -7.99 -11.19
C GLY A 57 8.32 -7.75 -10.62
N ALA A 58 8.17 -7.83 -9.29
CA ALA A 58 6.91 -7.60 -8.59
C ALA A 58 6.40 -6.16 -8.79
N ILE A 59 7.26 -5.16 -8.70
CA ILE A 59 6.91 -3.74 -8.93
C ILE A 59 6.47 -3.51 -10.37
N LEU A 60 7.25 -3.96 -11.35
CA LEU A 60 6.92 -3.77 -12.76
C LEU A 60 5.65 -4.53 -13.17
N SER A 61 5.37 -5.67 -12.54
CA SER A 61 4.12 -6.40 -12.74
C SER A 61 2.93 -5.63 -12.17
N SER A 62 3.06 -5.02 -10.99
CA SER A 62 2.02 -4.16 -10.39
C SER A 62 1.63 -3.00 -11.33
N ILE A 63 2.64 -2.37 -11.95
CA ILE A 63 2.41 -1.29 -12.92
C ILE A 63 1.67 -1.83 -14.16
N ARG A 64 2.11 -2.97 -14.72
CA ARG A 64 1.46 -3.58 -15.90
C ARG A 64 0.03 -4.03 -15.66
N LEU A 65 -0.26 -4.53 -14.46
CA LEU A 65 -1.63 -4.93 -14.06
C LEU A 65 -2.54 -3.72 -13.86
N GLY A 66 -1.96 -2.51 -13.79
CA GLY A 66 -2.73 -1.29 -13.61
C GLY A 66 -3.07 -1.00 -12.15
N ALA A 67 -2.39 -1.59 -11.16
CA ALA A 67 -2.56 -1.20 -9.77
C ALA A 67 -2.25 0.29 -9.56
N ASP A 68 -2.90 0.93 -8.59
CA ASP A 68 -2.72 2.36 -8.31
C ASP A 68 -1.58 2.60 -7.33
N ILE A 69 -1.39 1.65 -6.42
CA ILE A 69 -0.42 1.71 -5.34
C ILE A 69 0.32 0.38 -5.28
N VAL A 70 1.63 0.42 -5.08
CA VAL A 70 2.41 -0.73 -4.66
C VAL A 70 2.85 -0.52 -3.22
N GLU A 71 2.60 -1.49 -2.36
CA GLU A 71 3.11 -1.46 -0.99
C GLU A 71 4.47 -2.16 -0.97
N LEU A 72 5.44 -1.56 -0.26
CA LEU A 72 6.83 -2.01 -0.17
C LEU A 72 7.35 -1.88 1.26
N ASP A 73 7.99 -2.95 1.74
CA ASP A 73 8.59 -3.03 3.07
C ASP A 73 10.03 -2.51 3.07
N VAL A 74 10.37 -1.63 4.00
CA VAL A 74 11.68 -0.97 4.05
C VAL A 74 12.42 -1.28 5.36
N HIS A 75 13.69 -1.67 5.26
CA HIS A 75 14.59 -1.82 6.39
C HIS A 75 15.92 -1.08 6.15
N MET A 76 16.50 -0.56 7.24
CA MET A 76 17.81 0.08 7.21
C MET A 76 18.94 -0.95 7.39
N THR A 77 19.96 -0.87 6.53
CA THR A 77 21.18 -1.65 6.58
C THR A 77 22.16 -1.13 7.63
N LYS A 78 23.24 -1.87 7.91
CA LYS A 78 24.32 -1.47 8.82
C LYS A 78 24.97 -0.14 8.44
N ASP A 79 25.08 0.13 7.15
CA ASP A 79 25.69 1.35 6.59
C ASP A 79 24.67 2.46 6.28
N GLY A 80 23.45 2.37 6.88
CA GLY A 80 22.44 3.42 6.83
C GLY A 80 21.70 3.55 5.49
N ARG A 81 21.75 2.53 4.63
CA ARG A 81 21.01 2.50 3.37
C ARG A 81 19.68 1.80 3.59
N PHE A 82 18.66 2.17 2.82
CA PHE A 82 17.36 1.52 2.87
C PHE A 82 17.22 0.47 1.78
N VAL A 83 16.83 -0.75 2.17
CA VAL A 83 16.59 -1.87 1.25
C VAL A 83 15.18 -2.39 1.40
N LEU A 84 14.65 -2.97 0.32
CA LEU A 84 13.32 -3.59 0.36
C LEU A 84 13.44 -5.02 0.89
N ASN A 85 12.83 -5.27 2.05
CA ASN A 85 12.74 -6.60 2.65
C ASN A 85 11.65 -6.61 3.72
N HIS A 86 10.80 -7.64 3.77
CA HIS A 86 9.73 -7.71 4.78
C HIS A 86 10.26 -8.08 6.16
N ASP A 87 11.07 -9.12 6.25
CA ASP A 87 11.53 -9.67 7.51
C ASP A 87 12.70 -8.86 8.08
N LYS A 88 12.96 -8.99 9.37
CA LYS A 88 14.18 -8.43 9.99
C LYS A 88 15.46 -9.07 9.48
N THR A 89 15.36 -10.27 8.87
CA THR A 89 16.47 -11.04 8.29
C THR A 89 16.24 -11.24 6.81
N ILE A 90 17.32 -11.48 6.05
CA ILE A 90 17.26 -11.77 4.62
C ILE A 90 17.06 -13.27 4.30
N ASP A 91 16.97 -14.12 5.32
CA ASP A 91 17.09 -15.59 5.22
C ASP A 91 15.98 -16.23 4.37
N ARG A 92 14.74 -15.73 4.49
CA ARG A 92 13.59 -16.25 3.76
C ARG A 92 13.55 -15.75 2.31
N THR A 93 13.83 -14.48 2.14
CA THR A 93 13.63 -13.77 0.86
C THR A 93 14.84 -13.83 -0.06
N THR A 94 16.01 -14.23 0.44
CA THR A 94 17.26 -14.29 -0.36
C THR A 94 18.04 -15.58 -0.17
N THR A 95 19.10 -15.77 -0.96
CA THR A 95 20.07 -16.87 -0.81
C THR A 95 21.05 -16.64 0.33
N GLY A 96 21.08 -15.42 0.92
CA GLY A 96 21.92 -15.06 2.05
C GLY A 96 21.28 -15.36 3.40
N LYS A 97 21.97 -14.99 4.46
CA LYS A 97 21.51 -15.09 5.85
C LYS A 97 21.96 -13.90 6.67
N GLY A 98 21.21 -13.57 7.68
CA GLY A 98 21.54 -12.54 8.66
C GLY A 98 20.49 -11.44 8.76
N LYS A 99 20.63 -10.60 9.78
CA LYS A 99 19.73 -9.47 9.98
C LYS A 99 20.10 -8.34 9.04
N VAL A 100 19.10 -7.67 8.46
CA VAL A 100 19.33 -6.55 7.55
C VAL A 100 20.21 -5.48 8.18
N HIS A 101 19.97 -5.11 9.45
CA HIS A 101 20.73 -4.07 10.14
C HIS A 101 22.17 -4.46 10.54
N ASP A 102 22.54 -5.74 10.42
CA ASP A 102 23.91 -6.24 10.68
C ASP A 102 24.77 -6.32 9.41
N LEU A 103 24.12 -6.18 8.23
CA LEU A 103 24.74 -6.28 6.91
C LEU A 103 24.78 -4.91 6.21
N THR A 104 25.86 -4.65 5.48
CA THR A 104 25.97 -3.50 4.57
C THR A 104 25.16 -3.74 3.29
N LEU A 105 24.83 -2.67 2.57
CA LEU A 105 24.21 -2.79 1.26
C LEU A 105 25.04 -3.66 0.30
N ALA A 106 26.36 -3.48 0.30
CA ALA A 106 27.28 -4.24 -0.57
C ALA A 106 27.23 -5.75 -0.28
N GLU A 107 27.10 -6.16 0.98
CA GLU A 107 26.93 -7.56 1.36
C GLU A 107 25.57 -8.11 0.93
N ILE A 108 24.49 -7.35 1.14
CA ILE A 108 23.12 -7.77 0.74
C ILE A 108 23.01 -7.94 -0.77
N LYS A 109 23.58 -7.05 -1.55
CA LYS A 109 23.54 -7.08 -3.03
C LYS A 109 24.24 -8.30 -3.66
N GLN A 110 25.04 -9.05 -2.89
CA GLN A 110 25.65 -10.30 -3.37
C GLN A 110 24.67 -11.47 -3.43
N PHE A 111 23.53 -11.36 -2.75
CA PHE A 111 22.56 -12.45 -2.66
C PHE A 111 21.45 -12.28 -3.70
N LYS A 112 20.96 -13.41 -4.21
CA LYS A 112 19.81 -13.44 -5.10
C LYS A 112 18.53 -13.62 -4.31
N MET A 113 17.44 -13.02 -4.78
CA MET A 113 16.14 -13.17 -4.15
C MET A 113 15.55 -14.56 -4.43
N ARG A 114 14.69 -15.01 -3.53
CA ARG A 114 13.91 -16.24 -3.69
C ARG A 114 12.47 -15.91 -4.07
N ASP A 115 11.87 -16.77 -4.89
CA ASP A 115 10.42 -16.72 -5.15
C ASP A 115 9.62 -17.22 -3.94
N LYS A 116 8.29 -17.20 -4.06
CA LYS A 116 7.36 -17.67 -3.02
C LYS A 116 7.54 -19.15 -2.62
N ASP A 117 8.14 -19.95 -3.50
CA ASP A 117 8.43 -21.37 -3.28
C ASP A 117 9.84 -21.61 -2.71
N GLY A 118 10.57 -20.52 -2.41
CA GLY A 118 11.91 -20.53 -1.85
C GLY A 118 13.02 -20.80 -2.88
N LYS A 119 12.72 -20.82 -4.17
CA LYS A 119 13.70 -21.05 -5.24
C LYS A 119 14.48 -19.77 -5.54
N PRO A 120 15.82 -19.84 -5.68
CA PRO A 120 16.63 -18.72 -6.13
C PRO A 120 16.19 -18.25 -7.53
N THR A 121 16.24 -16.94 -7.71
CA THR A 121 15.95 -16.23 -8.97
C THR A 121 17.14 -15.36 -9.37
N ASP A 122 17.07 -14.68 -10.51
CA ASP A 122 18.09 -13.70 -10.93
C ASP A 122 17.86 -12.30 -10.34
N TYR A 123 16.78 -12.09 -9.59
CA TYR A 123 16.49 -10.80 -8.94
C TYR A 123 17.42 -10.53 -7.77
N GLU A 124 17.72 -9.24 -7.57
CA GLU A 124 18.50 -8.71 -6.45
C GLU A 124 17.61 -7.84 -5.56
N VAL A 125 17.99 -7.72 -4.30
CA VAL A 125 17.32 -6.81 -3.36
C VAL A 125 17.48 -5.37 -3.85
N LEU A 126 16.38 -4.64 -3.95
CA LEU A 126 16.39 -3.23 -4.33
C LEU A 126 16.67 -2.33 -3.12
N THR A 127 17.29 -1.19 -3.36
CA THR A 127 17.21 -0.06 -2.42
C THR A 127 15.88 0.65 -2.57
N LEU A 128 15.53 1.48 -1.57
CA LEU A 128 14.34 2.35 -1.64
C LEU A 128 14.43 3.30 -2.85
N GLU A 129 15.60 3.89 -3.06
CA GLU A 129 15.82 4.83 -4.17
C GLU A 129 15.66 4.14 -5.54
N GLU A 130 16.20 2.92 -5.70
CA GLU A 130 16.01 2.13 -6.93
C GLU A 130 14.53 1.82 -7.18
N ALA A 131 13.77 1.50 -6.13
CA ALA A 131 12.34 1.25 -6.24
C ALA A 131 11.55 2.52 -6.61
N LEU A 132 11.86 3.66 -5.98
CA LEU A 132 11.24 4.95 -6.29
C LEU A 132 11.51 5.40 -7.73
N GLU A 133 12.69 5.11 -8.26
CA GLU A 133 13.00 5.40 -9.67
C GLU A 133 12.19 4.50 -10.63
N LEU A 134 11.99 3.22 -10.30
CA LEU A 134 11.15 2.30 -11.09
C LEU A 134 9.68 2.74 -11.14
N THR A 135 9.17 3.26 -10.02
CA THR A 135 7.75 3.64 -9.84
C THR A 135 7.43 5.04 -10.33
N ARG A 136 8.44 5.90 -10.50
CA ARG A 136 8.33 7.33 -10.84
C ARG A 136 7.32 7.59 -11.95
N GLY A 137 6.30 8.40 -11.64
CA GLY A 137 5.24 8.81 -12.56
C GLY A 137 4.27 7.70 -12.99
N LYS A 138 4.41 6.46 -12.47
CA LYS A 138 3.66 5.28 -12.94
C LYS A 138 2.70 4.69 -11.91
N ILE A 139 3.11 4.66 -10.63
CA ILE A 139 2.35 4.05 -9.54
C ILE A 139 2.76 4.70 -8.22
N LEU A 140 1.83 4.92 -7.29
CA LEU A 140 2.18 5.39 -5.95
C LEU A 140 2.82 4.29 -5.12
N VAL A 141 3.69 4.66 -4.19
CA VAL A 141 4.35 3.72 -3.28
C VAL A 141 3.83 3.92 -1.86
N ASN A 142 3.22 2.88 -1.26
CA ASN A 142 3.00 2.82 0.17
C ASN A 142 4.26 2.24 0.85
N ILE A 143 4.92 3.03 1.68
CA ILE A 143 6.13 2.59 2.39
C ILE A 143 5.71 1.99 3.73
N ASP A 144 5.83 0.65 3.87
CA ASP A 144 5.62 -0.04 5.14
C ASP A 144 6.90 -0.04 6.00
N LYS A 145 6.76 -0.33 7.32
CA LYS A 145 7.80 -0.23 8.35
C LYS A 145 8.42 1.17 8.51
N PHE A 146 7.77 2.17 7.93
CA PHE A 146 8.14 3.58 7.94
C PHE A 146 8.43 4.11 9.35
N THR A 147 7.64 3.70 10.34
CA THR A 147 7.69 4.24 11.71
C THR A 147 9.00 3.98 12.48
N LYS A 148 9.88 3.13 11.96
CA LYS A 148 11.18 2.85 12.61
C LYS A 148 12.23 3.93 12.35
N HIS A 149 12.21 4.53 11.17
CA HIS A 149 13.20 5.53 10.72
C HIS A 149 12.49 6.62 9.88
N PRO A 150 11.47 7.32 10.43
CA PRO A 150 10.59 8.18 9.64
C PRO A 150 11.33 9.33 8.98
N LYS A 151 12.22 10.00 9.72
CA LYS A 151 12.97 11.14 9.18
C LYS A 151 13.93 10.69 8.09
N GLU A 152 14.73 9.67 8.36
CA GLU A 152 15.75 9.17 7.45
C GLU A 152 15.14 8.61 6.16
N ILE A 153 13.98 7.94 6.25
CA ILE A 153 13.24 7.48 5.06
C ILE A 153 12.72 8.67 4.25
N LEU A 154 12.14 9.69 4.90
CA LEU A 154 11.66 10.87 4.21
C LEU A 154 12.80 11.71 3.61
N ASP A 155 13.95 11.78 4.26
CA ASP A 155 15.16 12.39 3.70
C ASP A 155 15.59 11.67 2.41
N ALA A 156 15.59 10.33 2.41
CA ALA A 156 15.92 9.55 1.20
C ALA A 156 14.88 9.73 0.08
N VAL A 157 13.59 9.76 0.41
CA VAL A 157 12.48 10.01 -0.53
C VAL A 157 12.60 11.42 -1.12
N ALA A 158 12.88 12.44 -0.28
CA ALA A 158 13.02 13.83 -0.71
C ALA A 158 14.25 14.01 -1.59
N ALA A 159 15.37 13.35 -1.27
CA ALA A 159 16.61 13.41 -2.05
C ALA A 159 16.44 12.98 -3.51
N VAL A 160 15.51 12.05 -3.78
CA VAL A 160 15.16 11.62 -5.15
C VAL A 160 13.93 12.33 -5.71
N GLY A 161 13.37 13.34 -4.99
CA GLY A 161 12.24 14.15 -5.44
C GLY A 161 10.91 13.39 -5.50
N ALA A 162 10.73 12.36 -4.66
CA ALA A 162 9.58 11.44 -4.72
C ALA A 162 8.50 11.69 -3.64
N LEU A 163 8.55 12.79 -2.87
CA LEU A 163 7.59 13.06 -1.79
C LEU A 163 6.12 12.99 -2.26
N LYS A 164 5.84 13.46 -3.47
CA LYS A 164 4.51 13.41 -4.06
C LYS A 164 4.10 12.02 -4.55
N GLU A 165 5.00 11.07 -4.60
CA GLU A 165 4.75 9.74 -5.14
C GLU A 165 4.64 8.66 -4.06
N VAL A 166 4.76 9.06 -2.78
CA VAL A 166 4.70 8.14 -1.66
C VAL A 166 3.49 8.41 -0.76
N LEU A 167 3.02 7.32 -0.15
CA LEU A 167 2.07 7.26 0.93
C LEU A 167 2.75 6.63 2.12
N VAL A 168 2.67 7.27 3.28
CA VAL A 168 3.20 6.74 4.54
C VAL A 168 2.09 6.60 5.58
N LYS A 169 2.26 5.68 6.52
CA LYS A 169 1.23 5.35 7.50
C LYS A 169 1.79 5.17 8.91
N SER A 170 0.98 5.43 9.92
CA SER A 170 1.33 5.18 11.31
C SER A 170 0.11 4.95 12.20
N THR A 171 0.35 4.40 13.39
CA THR A 171 -0.68 4.17 14.43
C THR A 171 -0.65 5.23 15.53
N HIS A 172 -0.06 6.40 15.27
CA HIS A 172 -0.07 7.53 16.21
C HIS A 172 -1.44 8.19 16.26
N GLU A 173 -1.79 8.80 17.37
CA GLU A 173 -2.91 9.73 17.45
C GLU A 173 -2.52 11.09 16.84
N PRO A 174 -3.47 12.01 16.55
CA PRO A 174 -3.19 13.25 15.82
C PRO A 174 -2.08 14.11 16.44
N SER A 175 -2.08 14.26 17.77
CA SER A 175 -1.10 15.08 18.49
C SER A 175 0.33 14.53 18.38
N ASP A 176 0.46 13.21 18.44
CA ASP A 176 1.75 12.53 18.35
C ASP A 176 2.24 12.41 16.91
N ALA A 177 1.33 12.27 15.92
CA ALA A 177 1.68 12.26 14.51
C ALA A 177 2.42 13.54 14.12
N ARG A 178 1.98 14.71 14.57
CA ARG A 178 2.68 16.00 14.33
C ARG A 178 4.13 15.98 14.80
N LYS A 179 4.36 15.50 16.02
CA LYS A 179 5.72 15.38 16.59
C LYS A 179 6.56 14.35 15.83
N PHE A 180 5.93 13.24 15.48
CA PHE A 180 6.56 12.13 14.78
C PHE A 180 7.10 12.53 13.40
N PHE A 181 6.35 13.34 12.63
CA PHE A 181 6.78 13.84 11.32
C PHE A 181 7.77 15.01 11.39
N GLY A 182 7.81 15.76 12.51
CA GLY A 182 8.68 16.91 12.66
C GLY A 182 8.53 17.91 11.51
N ASP A 183 9.64 18.27 10.85
CA ASP A 183 9.65 19.23 9.74
C ASP A 183 8.82 18.78 8.53
N TYR A 184 8.67 17.48 8.31
CA TYR A 184 7.85 16.91 7.22
C TYR A 184 6.34 17.05 7.45
N TRP A 185 5.90 17.46 8.65
CA TRP A 185 4.48 17.71 8.90
C TRP A 185 3.88 18.74 7.95
N LYS A 186 4.64 19.74 7.55
CA LYS A 186 4.22 20.74 6.55
C LYS A 186 3.90 20.11 5.20
N SER A 187 4.66 19.11 4.77
CA SER A 187 4.38 18.37 3.53
C SER A 187 3.12 17.50 3.66
N VAL A 188 2.80 17.01 4.87
CA VAL A 188 1.52 16.32 5.14
C VAL A 188 0.36 17.32 5.09
N GLU A 189 0.46 18.47 5.79
CA GLU A 189 -0.58 19.52 5.81
C GLU A 189 -0.89 20.09 4.41
N SER A 190 0.14 20.25 3.59
CA SER A 190 -0.03 20.73 2.20
C SER A 190 -0.56 19.66 1.25
N GLY A 191 -0.63 18.40 1.69
CA GLY A 191 -0.98 17.26 0.84
C GLY A 191 0.14 16.87 -0.15
N GLU A 192 1.35 17.41 0.00
CA GLU A 192 2.50 16.98 -0.80
C GLU A 192 2.88 15.55 -0.47
N LEU A 193 3.01 15.22 0.81
CA LEU A 193 3.18 13.86 1.32
C LEU A 193 1.83 13.28 1.71
N LEU A 194 1.44 12.14 1.12
CA LEU A 194 0.23 11.45 1.52
C LEU A 194 0.47 10.72 2.84
N TYR A 195 -0.44 10.95 3.79
CA TYR A 195 -0.41 10.30 5.09
C TYR A 195 -1.73 9.59 5.39
N MET A 196 -1.63 8.40 5.96
CA MET A 196 -2.77 7.55 6.32
C MET A 196 -2.63 7.06 7.77
N PRO A 197 -3.48 7.53 8.69
CA PRO A 197 -3.63 6.93 10.00
C PRO A 197 -4.10 5.48 9.90
N VAL A 198 -3.52 4.59 10.72
CA VAL A 198 -3.89 3.18 10.82
C VAL A 198 -4.59 2.94 12.15
N ILE A 199 -5.84 2.50 12.10
CA ILE A 199 -6.66 2.21 13.26
C ILE A 199 -6.92 0.71 13.30
N GLN A 200 -6.44 0.05 14.36
CA GLN A 200 -6.35 -1.40 14.43
C GLN A 200 -7.32 -1.98 15.47
N PHE A 201 -8.56 -2.31 15.03
CA PHE A 201 -9.48 -3.15 15.80
C PHE A 201 -9.10 -4.63 15.61
N CYS A 202 -7.84 -4.95 15.94
CA CYS A 202 -7.26 -6.29 15.84
C CYS A 202 -6.05 -6.40 16.79
N TRP A 203 -5.49 -7.59 16.95
CA TRP A 203 -4.26 -7.86 17.69
C TRP A 203 -4.24 -7.26 19.11
N LYS A 204 -5.39 -7.32 19.83
CA LYS A 204 -5.56 -6.79 21.19
C LYS A 204 -5.38 -5.26 21.30
N ARG A 205 -5.63 -4.51 20.23
CA ARG A 205 -5.53 -3.05 20.19
C ARG A 205 -6.88 -2.34 20.15
N HIS A 206 -7.98 -3.05 20.38
CA HIS A 206 -9.36 -2.54 20.29
C HIS A 206 -9.62 -1.30 21.16
N GLU A 207 -9.10 -1.25 22.40
CA GLU A 207 -9.24 -0.08 23.27
C GLU A 207 -8.57 1.16 22.67
N LYS A 208 -7.30 1.01 22.22
CA LYS A 208 -6.59 2.09 21.53
C LYS A 208 -7.32 2.53 20.28
N ALA A 209 -7.78 1.60 19.45
CA ALA A 209 -8.52 1.91 18.22
C ALA A 209 -9.82 2.67 18.52
N SER A 210 -10.56 2.26 19.56
CA SER A 210 -11.79 2.92 20.01
C SER A 210 -11.53 4.34 20.55
N HIS A 211 -10.35 4.59 21.11
CA HIS A 211 -9.92 5.92 21.55
C HIS A 211 -9.47 6.77 20.35
N ASP A 212 -8.61 6.23 19.47
CA ASP A 212 -7.94 7.01 18.42
C ASP A 212 -8.86 7.40 17.27
N LEU A 213 -9.78 6.52 16.88
CA LEU A 213 -10.64 6.77 15.71
C LEU A 213 -11.49 8.04 15.85
N PRO A 214 -12.19 8.30 16.96
CA PRO A 214 -12.90 9.56 17.15
C PRO A 214 -12.00 10.80 17.11
N LEU A 215 -10.78 10.73 17.65
CA LEU A 215 -9.82 11.84 17.64
C LEU A 215 -9.43 12.20 16.19
N TRP A 216 -9.12 11.20 15.35
CA TRP A 216 -8.79 11.40 13.95
C TRP A 216 -9.98 11.94 13.14
N ILE A 217 -11.19 11.44 13.40
CA ILE A 217 -12.40 11.90 12.69
C ILE A 217 -12.73 13.36 13.06
N ALA A 218 -12.48 13.76 14.31
CA ALA A 218 -12.75 15.10 14.82
C ALA A 218 -11.65 16.13 14.49
N GLU A 219 -10.49 15.71 13.96
CA GLU A 219 -9.38 16.63 13.68
C GLU A 219 -9.76 17.68 12.62
N GLU A 220 -9.51 18.96 12.97
CA GLU A 220 -9.72 20.10 12.08
C GLU A 220 -8.51 21.07 12.17
N PRO A 221 -7.94 21.54 11.05
CA PRO A 221 -8.25 21.08 9.68
C PRO A 221 -7.80 19.63 9.49
N ARG A 222 -8.56 18.85 8.72
CA ARG A 222 -8.22 17.47 8.47
C ARG A 222 -7.03 17.37 7.53
N VAL A 223 -5.99 16.68 7.95
CA VAL A 223 -4.77 16.42 7.16
C VAL A 223 -4.81 15.04 6.48
N ALA A 224 -5.52 14.07 7.06
CA ALA A 224 -5.65 12.74 6.49
C ALA A 224 -6.89 12.66 5.58
N SER A 225 -6.68 12.40 4.30
CA SER A 225 -7.76 12.18 3.31
C SER A 225 -8.20 10.71 3.22
N MET A 226 -7.53 9.81 3.93
CA MET A 226 -7.76 8.37 3.95
C MET A 226 -7.37 7.76 5.31
N TYR A 227 -8.00 6.63 5.65
CA TYR A 227 -7.73 5.88 6.88
C TYR A 227 -7.66 4.40 6.58
N GLU A 228 -6.62 3.72 7.06
CA GLU A 228 -6.55 2.27 7.10
C GLU A 228 -7.26 1.77 8.35
N ILE A 229 -8.31 0.98 8.18
CA ILE A 229 -9.06 0.38 9.29
C ILE A 229 -8.90 -1.13 9.21
N CYS A 230 -8.28 -1.71 10.24
CA CYS A 230 -8.15 -3.16 10.39
C CYS A 230 -9.20 -3.65 11.39
N VAL A 231 -9.96 -4.68 11.02
CA VAL A 231 -11.05 -5.23 11.84
C VAL A 231 -10.96 -6.75 11.85
N ASP A 232 -10.81 -7.36 13.03
CA ASP A 232 -10.73 -8.82 13.20
C ASP A 232 -12.09 -9.50 13.41
N GLU A 233 -13.08 -8.77 13.94
CA GLU A 233 -14.40 -9.32 14.21
C GLU A 233 -15.51 -8.43 13.65
N PRO A 234 -16.59 -8.99 13.08
CA PRO A 234 -17.71 -8.24 12.50
C PRO A 234 -18.33 -7.19 13.44
N LYS A 235 -18.27 -7.40 14.77
CA LYS A 235 -18.81 -6.44 15.76
C LYS A 235 -18.11 -5.06 15.69
N TYR A 236 -16.88 -5.00 15.19
CA TYR A 236 -16.13 -3.73 15.02
C TYR A 236 -16.28 -3.12 13.62
N ALA A 237 -17.00 -3.76 12.71
CA ALA A 237 -17.19 -3.26 11.35
C ALA A 237 -17.89 -1.88 11.29
N SER A 238 -18.58 -1.47 12.36
CA SER A 238 -19.13 -0.11 12.49
C SER A 238 -18.07 0.99 12.37
N ALA A 239 -16.77 0.68 12.61
CA ALA A 239 -15.65 1.59 12.43
C ALA A 239 -15.52 2.05 10.97
N PHE A 240 -15.80 1.18 10.00
CA PHE A 240 -15.83 1.54 8.59
C PHE A 240 -16.83 2.67 8.30
N GLY A 241 -18.05 2.51 8.84
CA GLY A 241 -19.10 3.52 8.70
C GLY A 241 -18.79 4.85 9.41
N GLN A 242 -18.02 4.83 10.49
CA GLN A 242 -17.58 6.06 11.16
C GLN A 242 -16.64 6.87 10.25
N VAL A 243 -15.71 6.22 9.54
CA VAL A 243 -14.84 6.89 8.58
C VAL A 243 -15.62 7.43 7.39
N THR A 244 -16.40 6.59 6.74
CA THR A 244 -17.06 6.94 5.47
C THR A 244 -18.17 7.99 5.63
N LYS A 245 -18.78 8.10 6.82
CA LYS A 245 -19.79 9.10 7.17
C LYS A 245 -19.20 10.38 7.81
N ALA A 246 -17.91 10.40 8.10
CA ALA A 246 -17.27 11.58 8.67
C ALA A 246 -17.33 12.78 7.71
N LYS A 247 -17.28 14.00 8.24
CA LYS A 247 -17.25 15.23 7.45
C LYS A 247 -16.11 15.18 6.43
N GLY A 248 -16.42 15.50 5.15
CA GLY A 248 -15.47 15.40 4.05
C GLY A 248 -15.27 13.98 3.52
N ALA A 249 -15.99 12.99 4.08
CA ALA A 249 -15.99 11.59 3.64
C ALA A 249 -14.58 11.09 3.24
N PRO A 250 -13.66 10.92 4.18
CA PRO A 250 -12.32 10.43 3.85
C PRO A 250 -12.40 9.02 3.26
N ARG A 251 -11.38 8.63 2.51
CA ARG A 251 -11.34 7.29 1.92
C ARG A 251 -11.09 6.24 2.99
N LEU A 252 -11.75 5.11 2.83
CA LEU A 252 -11.54 3.93 3.67
C LEU A 252 -10.62 2.95 2.93
N TRP A 253 -9.47 2.64 3.53
CA TRP A 253 -8.55 1.59 3.11
C TRP A 253 -8.76 0.34 3.96
N VAL A 254 -8.93 -0.81 3.31
CA VAL A 254 -9.04 -2.12 3.95
C VAL A 254 -8.00 -3.06 3.35
N ASN A 255 -7.30 -3.78 4.22
CA ASN A 255 -6.37 -4.85 3.84
C ASN A 255 -7.16 -6.15 3.73
N THR A 256 -7.09 -6.82 2.58
CA THR A 256 -7.90 -8.04 2.31
C THR A 256 -7.09 -9.34 2.35
N MET A 257 -5.82 -9.27 2.80
CA MET A 257 -4.92 -10.44 2.79
C MET A 257 -5.19 -11.45 3.89
N TRP A 258 -5.68 -11.02 5.04
CA TRP A 258 -5.90 -11.86 6.23
C TRP A 258 -7.21 -11.53 6.94
N ASP A 259 -7.92 -12.55 7.37
CA ASP A 259 -9.24 -12.46 8.04
C ASP A 259 -9.23 -11.50 9.27
N GLU A 260 -8.07 -11.31 9.92
CA GLU A 260 -7.91 -10.40 11.06
C GLU A 260 -7.89 -8.91 10.67
N LEU A 261 -7.90 -8.57 9.39
CA LEU A 261 -7.81 -7.20 8.90
C LEU A 261 -9.10 -6.71 8.25
N ASP A 262 -10.03 -7.62 7.89
CA ASP A 262 -11.17 -7.37 7.02
C ASP A 262 -12.49 -7.98 7.54
N ALA A 263 -12.57 -8.26 8.84
CA ALA A 263 -13.72 -8.90 9.48
C ALA A 263 -14.07 -10.30 8.90
N GLY A 264 -13.09 -10.99 8.30
CA GLY A 264 -13.27 -12.30 7.70
C GLY A 264 -13.75 -12.29 6.25
N HIS A 265 -13.67 -11.16 5.55
CA HIS A 265 -14.09 -10.99 4.15
C HIS A 265 -12.91 -10.87 3.16
N GLY A 266 -11.83 -11.61 3.43
CA GLY A 266 -10.56 -11.47 2.71
C GLY A 266 -10.46 -12.19 1.38
N ASP A 267 -9.28 -12.03 0.77
CA ASP A 267 -8.95 -12.47 -0.58
C ASP A 267 -9.27 -13.93 -0.87
N LYS A 268 -8.87 -14.84 0.05
CA LYS A 268 -9.06 -16.28 -0.18
C LYS A 268 -10.52 -16.68 -0.30
N ARG A 269 -11.40 -16.01 0.45
CA ARG A 269 -12.85 -16.22 0.39
C ARG A 269 -13.44 -15.55 -0.85
N ALA A 270 -12.94 -14.36 -1.20
CA ALA A 270 -13.37 -13.62 -2.36
C ALA A 270 -13.09 -14.33 -3.70
N LEU A 271 -12.05 -15.16 -3.78
CA LEU A 271 -11.80 -16.01 -4.94
C LEU A 271 -12.92 -17.06 -5.18
N LEU A 272 -13.68 -17.41 -4.15
CA LEU A 272 -14.81 -18.33 -4.23
C LEU A 272 -16.14 -17.59 -4.36
N ASP A 273 -16.29 -16.48 -3.65
CA ASP A 273 -17.47 -15.61 -3.63
C ASP A 273 -17.03 -14.16 -3.50
N ALA A 274 -16.79 -13.51 -4.63
CA ALA A 274 -16.29 -12.13 -4.66
C ALA A 274 -17.32 -11.13 -4.11
N ASP A 275 -18.61 -11.33 -4.37
CA ASP A 275 -19.68 -10.44 -3.91
C ASP A 275 -19.88 -10.53 -2.39
N GLY A 276 -19.85 -11.72 -1.82
CA GLY A 276 -19.98 -11.93 -0.38
C GLY A 276 -18.74 -11.47 0.43
N ASN A 277 -17.63 -11.18 -0.22
CA ASN A 277 -16.39 -10.82 0.45
C ASN A 277 -15.89 -9.42 -0.02
N TRP A 278 -15.20 -9.27 -1.15
CA TRP A 278 -14.82 -7.93 -1.63
C TRP A 278 -16.03 -7.02 -1.81
N GLY A 279 -17.15 -7.55 -2.32
CA GLY A 279 -18.41 -6.80 -2.44
C GLY A 279 -18.91 -6.31 -1.09
N TRP A 280 -18.90 -7.16 -0.07
CA TRP A 280 -19.27 -6.77 1.28
C TRP A 280 -18.41 -5.62 1.81
N ILE A 281 -17.07 -5.66 1.60
CA ILE A 281 -16.15 -4.59 1.99
C ILE A 281 -16.48 -3.28 1.23
N LEU A 282 -16.80 -3.36 -0.05
CA LEU A 282 -17.22 -2.20 -0.85
C LEU A 282 -18.55 -1.60 -0.33
N ASP A 283 -19.48 -2.44 0.11
CA ASP A 283 -20.76 -2.03 0.70
C ASP A 283 -20.59 -1.30 2.05
N GLN A 284 -19.47 -1.58 2.76
CA GLN A 284 -19.07 -0.78 3.93
C GLN A 284 -18.50 0.60 3.55
N GLY A 285 -18.36 0.90 2.27
CA GLY A 285 -17.86 2.16 1.74
C GLY A 285 -16.35 2.21 1.52
N ALA A 286 -15.65 1.07 1.52
CA ALA A 286 -14.24 1.03 1.16
C ALA A 286 -14.03 1.47 -0.28
N THR A 287 -13.02 2.31 -0.48
CA THR A 287 -12.62 2.83 -1.80
C THR A 287 -11.13 2.60 -2.07
N MET A 288 -10.43 1.94 -1.15
CA MET A 288 -9.03 1.54 -1.30
C MET A 288 -8.88 0.14 -0.72
N LEU A 289 -8.40 -0.80 -1.52
CA LEU A 289 -8.21 -2.20 -1.11
C LEU A 289 -6.76 -2.62 -1.34
N GLN A 290 -6.12 -3.15 -0.29
CA GLN A 290 -4.80 -3.78 -0.43
C GLN A 290 -4.98 -5.30 -0.47
N THR A 291 -4.38 -5.94 -1.48
CA THR A 291 -4.64 -7.33 -1.82
C THR A 291 -3.38 -8.07 -2.30
N ASP A 292 -3.37 -9.39 -2.11
CA ASP A 292 -2.44 -10.32 -2.74
C ASP A 292 -2.92 -10.80 -4.12
N TYR A 293 -4.15 -10.44 -4.54
CA TYR A 293 -4.84 -10.92 -5.74
C TYR A 293 -5.32 -9.77 -6.64
N ALA A 294 -4.41 -8.81 -6.90
CA ALA A 294 -4.79 -7.59 -7.58
C ALA A 294 -5.33 -7.80 -8.99
N ALA A 295 -4.85 -8.79 -9.74
CA ALA A 295 -5.36 -9.07 -11.09
C ALA A 295 -6.85 -9.46 -11.04
N GLU A 296 -7.20 -10.37 -10.12
CA GLU A 296 -8.56 -10.85 -9.90
C GLU A 296 -9.46 -9.74 -9.36
N MET A 297 -8.95 -8.97 -8.39
CA MET A 297 -9.67 -7.82 -7.80
C MET A 297 -9.94 -6.73 -8.84
N ILE A 298 -8.97 -6.38 -9.68
CA ILE A 298 -9.15 -5.39 -10.76
C ILE A 298 -10.25 -5.84 -11.73
N VAL A 299 -10.24 -7.11 -12.15
CA VAL A 299 -11.29 -7.67 -13.02
C VAL A 299 -12.66 -7.57 -12.34
N TYR A 300 -12.75 -7.93 -11.07
CA TYR A 300 -13.99 -7.83 -10.30
C TYR A 300 -14.50 -6.38 -10.22
N LEU A 301 -13.63 -5.44 -9.86
CA LEU A 301 -13.99 -4.01 -9.76
C LEU A 301 -14.45 -3.42 -11.09
N MET A 302 -13.85 -3.85 -12.21
CA MET A 302 -14.29 -3.46 -13.55
C MET A 302 -15.68 -3.99 -13.88
N GLN A 303 -15.97 -5.25 -13.53
CA GLN A 303 -17.29 -5.85 -13.73
C GLN A 303 -18.37 -5.14 -12.91
N LYS A 304 -18.00 -4.57 -11.75
CA LYS A 304 -18.88 -3.75 -10.90
C LYS A 304 -18.97 -2.28 -11.32
N GLY A 305 -18.27 -1.85 -12.38
CA GLY A 305 -18.22 -0.45 -12.79
C GLY A 305 -17.49 0.48 -11.79
N ARG A 306 -16.73 -0.11 -10.85
CA ARG A 306 -16.01 0.62 -9.80
C ARG A 306 -14.58 0.98 -10.21
N ARG A 307 -14.21 0.66 -11.43
CA ARG A 307 -12.90 0.95 -12.02
C ARG A 307 -13.01 1.03 -13.53
N ASN A 308 -12.42 2.08 -14.10
CA ASN A 308 -12.25 2.26 -15.54
C ASN A 308 -10.75 2.27 -15.86
N PHE A 309 -10.37 1.82 -17.04
CA PHE A 309 -9.00 1.93 -17.54
C PHE A 309 -8.68 3.38 -17.89
#